data_f773bafd098f321e3881029154bc9f72
#
_entry.id   f773bafd098f321e3881029154bc9f72
#
_cell.length_a   1.000
_cell.length_b   1.000
_cell.length_c   1.000
_cell.angle_alpha   90.00
_cell.angle_beta   90.00
_cell.angle_gamma   90.00
#
_symmetry.space_group_name_H-M   'P 1'
#
loop_
_entity.id
_entity.type
_entity.pdbx_description
1 polymer ?
#
loop_
_entity_poly.entity_id
_entity_poly.type
_entity_poly.pdbx_seq_one_letter_code
_entity_poly.pdbx_strand_id
1 'polypeptide(L)'
;MASFSAHLDRRMVLISVTTRSTTLLSLSRTRLALLALALGGFGIGSTEFVVLGLLPNIAHDLLPGLYAVSPADANAKAGLLASAYALGVVVGAPTIAAFAARFPRKKLLLALAAAFTAGTVLSAVLPTFGLVVAARFLAGLPHGAYFGIASLVAASLMGPGRRGAGVAFVLSGLTIANVIGVPAITLLGQTTNWRIAYLAVAVIFAITFVALALLVPNLPGDRAATMKRELRAFRRSQVWLTLLTGALGFGGFFCVYTFIAPISTDVSGLPMMLVPGILVVIGLGMTAGNLIGGWAADRNVVAAIYSFFALFAIALTGLALTARTMPGLVVFVFLVGMAGAGISPAIQTRLMDVAGDSQTLAAAANHSALNIGNSLGAYLGGLTVAGGLGYISPVWVGLMLCVPGVALATTSVMLQRRRGGTVNGEHRLATVPLQAE
;
A
#
# COMPACT_ATOMS: atom_id res chain seq x y z
N MET A 1 30.77 72.33 -29.94
CA MET A 1 29.91 72.15 -28.80
C MET A 1 29.75 70.66 -28.61
N ALA A 2 30.52 70.18 -27.70
CA ALA A 2 30.88 68.78 -27.49
C ALA A 2 29.73 68.00 -26.87
N SER A 3 29.25 66.98 -27.51
CA SER A 3 29.45 65.55 -27.36
C SER A 3 29.63 65.07 -25.90
N PHE A 4 28.54 64.66 -25.33
CA PHE A 4 28.53 63.80 -24.15
C PHE A 4 28.01 62.43 -24.58
N SER A 5 28.94 61.64 -25.17
CA SER A 5 28.68 60.24 -25.48
C SER A 5 28.98 59.39 -24.21
N ALA A 6 27.93 59.13 -23.45
CA ALA A 6 28.04 58.30 -22.28
C ALA A 6 28.26 56.85 -22.68
N HIS A 7 29.35 56.30 -22.24
CA HIS A 7 29.65 54.87 -22.14
C HIS A 7 28.57 54.18 -21.26
N LEU A 8 27.52 53.69 -21.88
CA LEU A 8 26.65 52.67 -21.32
C LEU A 8 27.20 51.33 -21.76
N ASP A 9 28.24 50.90 -21.04
CA ASP A 9 28.73 49.52 -21.05
C ASP A 9 27.62 48.62 -20.48
N ARG A 10 26.76 48.19 -21.38
CA ARG A 10 25.74 47.18 -21.08
C ARG A 10 26.46 45.86 -20.83
N ARG A 11 26.99 45.69 -19.64
CA ARG A 11 27.16 44.37 -19.08
C ARG A 11 25.78 43.78 -18.86
N MET A 12 25.19 43.27 -19.93
CA MET A 12 24.13 42.27 -19.86
C MET A 12 24.75 41.06 -19.16
N VAL A 13 24.65 41.07 -17.84
CA VAL A 13 24.78 39.83 -17.06
C VAL A 13 23.65 38.96 -17.55
N LEU A 14 23.92 38.16 -18.55
CA LEU A 14 23.15 36.97 -18.89
C LEU A 14 23.23 36.07 -17.63
N ILE A 15 22.32 36.32 -16.68
CA ILE A 15 21.93 35.31 -15.73
C ILE A 15 21.37 34.18 -16.59
N SER A 16 22.26 33.29 -17.02
CA SER A 16 21.90 32.02 -17.52
C SER A 16 21.18 31.32 -16.37
N VAL A 17 19.90 31.60 -16.24
CA VAL A 17 18.98 30.72 -15.54
C VAL A 17 19.05 29.44 -16.33
N THR A 18 19.94 28.55 -15.92
CA THR A 18 19.93 27.16 -16.29
C THR A 18 18.61 26.64 -15.75
N THR A 19 17.53 26.91 -16.44
CA THR A 19 16.33 26.12 -16.42
C THR A 19 16.81 24.72 -16.76
N ARG A 20 17.12 23.91 -15.74
CA ARG A 20 17.19 22.48 -15.91
C ARG A 20 15.86 22.11 -16.52
N SER A 21 15.87 21.93 -17.84
CA SER A 21 14.79 21.32 -18.57
C SER A 21 14.52 20.01 -17.87
N THR A 22 13.52 19.98 -17.00
CA THR A 22 12.83 18.75 -16.66
C THR A 22 12.26 18.30 -17.98
N THR A 23 13.02 17.47 -18.70
CA THR A 23 12.57 16.81 -19.92
C THR A 23 11.26 16.13 -19.53
N LEU A 24 10.14 16.74 -19.92
CA LEU A 24 8.83 16.12 -19.77
C LEU A 24 8.92 14.81 -20.53
N LEU A 25 8.89 13.70 -19.81
CA LEU A 25 8.86 12.40 -20.43
C LEU A 25 7.66 12.36 -21.38
N SER A 26 7.83 11.74 -22.56
CA SER A 26 6.69 11.50 -23.43
C SER A 26 5.62 10.72 -22.65
N LEU A 27 4.34 10.94 -22.97
CA LEU A 27 3.22 10.26 -22.28
C LEU A 27 3.40 8.74 -22.25
N SER A 28 3.99 8.15 -23.30
CA SER A 28 4.29 6.72 -23.37
C SER A 28 5.37 6.31 -22.36
N ARG A 29 6.43 7.09 -22.21
CA ARG A 29 7.50 6.80 -21.22
C ARG A 29 7.01 6.95 -19.78
N THR A 30 6.17 7.93 -19.50
CA THR A 30 5.53 8.09 -18.19
C THR A 30 4.67 6.88 -17.86
N ARG A 31 3.85 6.40 -18.79
CA ARG A 31 3.01 5.21 -18.60
C ARG A 31 3.85 3.95 -18.36
N LEU A 32 4.92 3.75 -19.12
CA LEU A 32 5.82 2.61 -18.93
C LEU A 32 6.54 2.65 -17.59
N ALA A 33 6.98 3.82 -17.12
CA ALA A 33 7.55 3.98 -15.79
C ALA A 33 6.54 3.64 -14.68
N LEU A 34 5.30 4.09 -14.81
CA LEU A 34 4.22 3.77 -13.87
C LEU A 34 3.90 2.27 -13.86
N LEU A 35 3.88 1.61 -15.04
CA LEU A 35 3.70 0.16 -15.14
C LEU A 35 4.85 -0.60 -14.45
N ALA A 36 6.10 -0.15 -14.61
CA ALA A 36 7.23 -0.76 -13.91
C ALA A 36 7.11 -0.64 -12.38
N LEU A 37 6.62 0.49 -11.88
CA LEU A 37 6.35 0.69 -10.45
C LEU A 37 5.19 -0.20 -9.97
N ALA A 38 4.12 -0.32 -10.74
CA ALA A 38 2.97 -1.15 -10.42
C ALA A 38 3.33 -2.65 -10.47
N LEU A 39 4.23 -3.07 -11.37
CA LEU A 39 4.72 -4.45 -11.43
C LEU A 39 5.42 -4.87 -10.13
N GLY A 40 6.17 -3.97 -9.50
CA GLY A 40 6.70 -4.23 -8.16
C GLY A 40 5.60 -4.37 -7.11
N GLY A 41 4.55 -3.54 -7.18
CA GLY A 41 3.36 -3.70 -6.34
C GLY A 41 2.67 -5.05 -6.56
N PHE A 42 2.60 -5.52 -7.80
CA PHE A 42 2.10 -6.85 -8.14
C PHE A 42 2.96 -7.97 -7.53
N GLY A 43 4.29 -7.87 -7.63
CA GLY A 43 5.21 -8.82 -6.98
C GLY A 43 5.05 -8.85 -5.46
N ILE A 44 4.86 -7.66 -4.85
CA ILE A 44 4.64 -7.53 -3.39
C ILE A 44 3.32 -8.19 -2.99
N GLY A 45 2.21 -7.88 -3.65
CA GLY A 45 0.93 -8.53 -3.37
C GLY A 45 0.98 -10.04 -3.55
N SER A 46 1.67 -10.51 -4.60
CA SER A 46 1.86 -11.94 -4.85
C SER A 46 2.64 -12.61 -3.72
N THR A 47 3.77 -12.06 -3.26
CA THR A 47 4.57 -12.67 -2.19
C THR A 47 3.90 -12.60 -0.82
N GLU A 48 3.10 -11.56 -0.57
CA GLU A 48 2.40 -11.37 0.71
C GLU A 48 1.30 -12.42 0.91
N PHE A 49 0.48 -12.65 -0.12
CA PHE A 49 -0.75 -13.43 0.01
C PHE A 49 -0.64 -14.88 -0.47
N VAL A 50 0.31 -15.22 -1.36
CA VAL A 50 0.46 -16.61 -1.86
C VAL A 50 0.75 -17.61 -0.75
N VAL A 51 1.40 -17.18 0.33
CA VAL A 51 1.69 -18.03 1.48
C VAL A 51 0.42 -18.63 2.09
N LEU A 52 -0.67 -17.85 2.12
CA LEU A 52 -1.96 -18.29 2.71
C LEU A 52 -2.58 -19.45 1.91
N GLY A 53 -2.46 -19.40 0.59
CA GLY A 53 -2.94 -20.48 -0.29
C GLY A 53 -2.06 -21.73 -0.32
N LEU A 54 -0.82 -21.62 0.20
CA LEU A 54 0.16 -22.71 0.19
C LEU A 54 0.51 -23.23 1.59
N LEU A 55 -0.19 -22.77 2.65
CA LEU A 55 0.11 -23.19 4.04
C LEU A 55 0.15 -24.69 4.22
N PRO A 56 -0.81 -25.50 3.72
CA PRO A 56 -0.77 -26.95 3.88
C PRO A 56 0.45 -27.58 3.18
N ASN A 57 0.80 -27.11 1.98
CA ASN A 57 1.96 -27.61 1.23
C ASN A 57 3.28 -27.32 1.95
N ILE A 58 3.40 -26.10 2.50
CA ILE A 58 4.59 -25.67 3.26
C ILE A 58 4.68 -26.41 4.59
N ALA A 59 3.54 -26.57 5.30
CA ALA A 59 3.49 -27.30 6.56
C ALA A 59 3.88 -28.77 6.38
N HIS A 60 3.37 -29.42 5.34
CA HIS A 60 3.71 -30.80 5.01
C HIS A 60 5.22 -30.97 4.72
N ASP A 61 5.84 -30.06 3.98
CA ASP A 61 7.26 -30.13 3.59
C ASP A 61 8.21 -29.76 4.75
N LEU A 62 7.94 -28.67 5.46
CA LEU A 62 8.85 -28.11 6.46
C LEU A 62 8.59 -28.56 7.91
N LEU A 63 7.41 -29.12 8.20
CA LEU A 63 6.98 -29.58 9.53
C LEU A 63 6.42 -31.01 9.49
N PRO A 64 7.06 -31.98 8.80
CA PRO A 64 6.47 -33.30 8.54
C PRO A 64 6.09 -34.05 9.83
N GLY A 65 6.90 -33.97 10.88
CA GLY A 65 6.62 -34.61 12.16
C GLY A 65 5.38 -34.03 12.86
N LEU A 66 5.19 -32.71 12.84
CA LEU A 66 4.00 -32.07 13.40
C LEU A 66 2.78 -32.34 12.52
N TYR A 67 2.94 -32.26 11.19
CA TYR A 67 1.87 -32.50 10.23
C TYR A 67 1.29 -33.91 10.33
N ALA A 68 2.14 -34.92 10.58
CA ALA A 68 1.69 -36.31 10.78
C ALA A 68 0.84 -36.51 12.05
N VAL A 69 1.07 -35.70 13.10
CA VAL A 69 0.33 -35.77 14.36
C VAL A 69 -0.92 -34.87 14.31
N SER A 70 -0.79 -33.65 13.84
CA SER A 70 -1.88 -32.67 13.76
C SER A 70 -1.65 -31.72 12.56
N PRO A 71 -2.29 -31.98 11.41
CA PRO A 71 -2.23 -31.09 10.27
C PRO A 71 -2.71 -29.65 10.61
N ALA A 72 -3.69 -29.52 11.51
CA ALA A 72 -4.20 -28.22 11.94
C ALA A 72 -3.13 -27.39 12.66
N ASP A 73 -2.40 -28.00 13.61
CA ASP A 73 -1.33 -27.31 14.35
C ASP A 73 -0.14 -27.00 13.44
N ALA A 74 0.18 -27.88 12.51
CA ALA A 74 1.22 -27.64 11.53
C ALA A 74 0.89 -26.45 10.61
N ASN A 75 -0.36 -26.35 10.14
CA ASN A 75 -0.85 -25.24 9.34
C ASN A 75 -0.86 -23.93 10.16
N ALA A 76 -1.32 -23.97 11.40
CA ALA A 76 -1.29 -22.83 12.30
C ALA A 76 0.16 -22.33 12.51
N LYS A 77 1.10 -23.25 12.74
CA LYS A 77 2.54 -22.92 12.87
C LYS A 77 3.12 -22.37 11.57
N ALA A 78 2.73 -22.90 10.41
CA ALA A 78 3.14 -22.37 9.11
C ALA A 78 2.64 -20.94 8.88
N GLY A 79 1.53 -20.53 9.50
CA GLY A 79 1.03 -19.16 9.50
C GLY A 79 2.05 -18.13 10.03
N LEU A 80 3.05 -18.54 10.82
CA LEU A 80 4.17 -17.68 11.25
C LEU A 80 4.96 -17.09 10.07
N LEU A 81 4.91 -17.72 8.89
CA LEU A 81 5.55 -17.19 7.68
C LEU A 81 4.90 -15.89 7.20
N ALA A 82 3.58 -15.79 7.30
CA ALA A 82 2.84 -14.56 7.00
C ALA A 82 3.10 -13.50 8.07
N SER A 83 3.06 -13.90 9.35
CA SER A 83 3.31 -12.99 10.48
C SER A 83 4.73 -12.43 10.47
N ALA A 84 5.73 -13.25 10.13
CA ALA A 84 7.12 -12.81 10.02
C ALA A 84 7.29 -11.77 8.90
N TYR A 85 6.65 -11.99 7.74
CA TYR A 85 6.64 -11.02 6.66
C TYR A 85 6.01 -9.69 7.10
N ALA A 86 4.81 -9.74 7.70
CA ALA A 86 4.11 -8.56 8.20
C ALA A 86 4.94 -7.80 9.24
N LEU A 87 5.62 -8.51 10.16
CA LEU A 87 6.54 -7.90 11.11
C LEU A 87 7.73 -7.23 10.40
N GLY A 88 8.27 -7.87 9.36
CA GLY A 88 9.27 -7.28 8.48
C GLY A 88 8.79 -5.94 7.87
N VAL A 89 7.54 -5.87 7.40
CA VAL A 89 6.95 -4.63 6.86
C VAL A 89 6.87 -3.55 7.95
N VAL A 90 6.39 -3.90 9.14
CA VAL A 90 6.24 -2.95 10.26
C VAL A 90 7.59 -2.36 10.67
N VAL A 91 8.63 -3.18 10.74
CA VAL A 91 9.99 -2.75 11.12
C VAL A 91 10.71 -2.05 9.98
N GLY A 92 10.62 -2.61 8.77
CA GLY A 92 11.40 -2.18 7.61
C GLY A 92 10.97 -0.84 7.05
N ALA A 93 9.66 -0.56 7.01
CA ALA A 93 9.14 0.66 6.42
C ALA A 93 9.71 1.94 7.08
N PRO A 94 9.61 2.14 8.41
CA PRO A 94 10.16 3.34 9.03
C PRO A 94 11.69 3.36 9.04
N THR A 95 12.35 2.21 9.22
CA THR A 95 13.82 2.17 9.33
C THR A 95 14.49 2.41 7.98
N ILE A 96 14.07 1.69 6.94
CA ILE A 96 14.65 1.84 5.61
C ILE A 96 14.32 3.22 5.04
N ALA A 97 13.06 3.69 5.16
CA ALA A 97 12.67 4.98 4.60
C ALA A 97 13.39 6.16 5.26
N ALA A 98 13.57 6.14 6.58
CA ALA A 98 14.29 7.19 7.29
C ALA A 98 15.75 7.30 6.86
N PHE A 99 16.39 6.16 6.59
CA PHE A 99 17.77 6.12 6.11
C PHE A 99 17.89 6.44 4.62
N ALA A 100 16.91 6.02 3.84
CA ALA A 100 16.95 6.00 2.38
C ALA A 100 16.62 7.35 1.72
N ALA A 101 15.96 8.27 2.40
CA ALA A 101 15.42 9.53 1.82
C ALA A 101 16.47 10.37 1.07
N ARG A 102 17.74 10.33 1.48
CA ARG A 102 18.86 11.07 0.88
C ARG A 102 19.34 10.51 -0.47
N PHE A 103 19.06 9.24 -0.74
CA PHE A 103 19.55 8.58 -1.95
C PHE A 103 18.66 8.83 -3.18
N PRO A 104 19.23 8.76 -4.41
CA PRO A 104 18.43 8.85 -5.62
C PRO A 104 17.33 7.79 -5.65
N ARG A 105 16.09 8.22 -5.90
CA ARG A 105 14.88 7.37 -5.78
C ARG A 105 14.95 6.12 -6.66
N LYS A 106 15.48 6.25 -7.89
CA LYS A 106 15.69 5.10 -8.79
C LYS A 106 16.63 4.06 -8.20
N LYS A 107 17.78 4.50 -7.66
CA LYS A 107 18.75 3.58 -7.04
C LYS A 107 18.15 2.83 -5.86
N LEU A 108 17.31 3.52 -5.07
CA LEU A 108 16.59 2.89 -3.95
C LEU A 108 15.60 1.84 -4.43
N LEU A 109 14.76 2.17 -5.43
CA LEU A 109 13.81 1.21 -5.98
C LEU A 109 14.51 -0.04 -6.52
N LEU A 110 15.67 0.12 -7.19
CA LEU A 110 16.48 -0.99 -7.66
C LEU A 110 17.04 -1.83 -6.50
N ALA A 111 17.56 -1.20 -5.46
CA ALA A 111 18.04 -1.90 -4.28
C ALA A 111 16.93 -2.67 -3.56
N LEU A 112 15.73 -2.06 -3.45
CA LEU A 112 14.56 -2.70 -2.84
C LEU A 112 14.05 -3.88 -3.69
N ALA A 113 13.99 -3.73 -5.02
CA ALA A 113 13.60 -4.83 -5.93
C ALA A 113 14.61 -5.99 -5.87
N ALA A 114 15.93 -5.69 -5.80
CA ALA A 114 16.96 -6.70 -5.60
C ALA A 114 16.81 -7.41 -4.24
N ALA A 115 16.53 -6.66 -3.16
CA ALA A 115 16.27 -7.23 -1.85
C ALA A 115 15.04 -8.14 -1.83
N PHE A 116 13.95 -7.75 -2.52
CA PHE A 116 12.78 -8.62 -2.72
C PHE A 116 13.12 -9.89 -3.47
N THR A 117 13.87 -9.77 -4.58
CA THR A 117 14.30 -10.94 -5.35
C THR A 117 15.11 -11.89 -4.47
N ALA A 118 16.12 -11.38 -3.77
CA ALA A 118 16.97 -12.18 -2.89
C ALA A 118 16.16 -12.82 -1.73
N GLY A 119 15.35 -12.04 -1.03
CA GLY A 119 14.52 -12.53 0.09
C GLY A 119 13.51 -13.59 -0.34
N THR A 120 12.93 -13.43 -1.54
CA THR A 120 11.98 -14.40 -2.10
C THR A 120 12.68 -15.68 -2.55
N VAL A 121 13.86 -15.57 -3.20
CA VAL A 121 14.69 -16.74 -3.51
C VAL A 121 15.11 -17.47 -2.24
N LEU A 122 15.59 -16.77 -1.22
CA LEU A 122 15.94 -17.38 0.06
C LEU A 122 14.73 -18.11 0.68
N SER A 123 13.54 -17.51 0.63
CA SER A 123 12.30 -18.15 1.09
C SER A 123 12.01 -19.45 0.34
N ALA A 124 12.39 -19.55 -0.94
CA ALA A 124 12.19 -20.75 -1.76
C ALA A 124 13.24 -21.86 -1.51
N VAL A 125 14.52 -21.50 -1.25
CA VAL A 125 15.60 -22.49 -1.27
C VAL A 125 16.05 -22.96 0.11
N LEU A 126 15.71 -22.23 1.17
CA LEU A 126 16.15 -22.59 2.52
C LEU A 126 15.47 -23.89 3.01
N PRO A 127 16.25 -24.77 3.68
CA PRO A 127 15.79 -26.15 3.95
C PRO A 127 14.96 -26.30 5.22
N THR A 128 15.00 -25.34 6.14
CA THR A 128 14.35 -25.50 7.44
C THR A 128 13.29 -24.43 7.68
N PHE A 129 12.25 -24.78 8.44
CA PHE A 129 11.15 -23.86 8.77
C PHE A 129 11.65 -22.54 9.38
N GLY A 130 12.54 -22.59 10.37
CA GLY A 130 13.07 -21.40 11.02
C GLY A 130 13.84 -20.47 10.07
N LEU A 131 14.63 -21.02 9.16
CA LEU A 131 15.35 -20.25 8.15
C LEU A 131 14.39 -19.60 7.13
N VAL A 132 13.32 -20.31 6.74
CA VAL A 132 12.28 -19.74 5.87
C VAL A 132 11.51 -18.63 6.58
N VAL A 133 11.20 -18.76 7.87
CA VAL A 133 10.60 -17.68 8.69
C VAL A 133 11.50 -16.45 8.71
N ALA A 134 12.81 -16.63 8.94
CA ALA A 134 13.78 -15.52 8.91
C ALA A 134 13.85 -14.86 7.52
N ALA A 135 13.87 -15.67 6.44
CA ALA A 135 13.85 -15.16 5.07
C ALA A 135 12.57 -14.36 4.76
N ARG A 136 11.42 -14.80 5.25
CA ARG A 136 10.15 -14.07 5.13
C ARG A 136 10.18 -12.73 5.85
N PHE A 137 10.75 -12.68 7.06
CA PHE A 137 10.96 -11.41 7.76
C PHE A 137 11.85 -10.46 6.95
N LEU A 138 12.98 -10.94 6.43
CA LEU A 138 13.89 -10.14 5.60
C LEU A 138 13.21 -9.68 4.29
N ALA A 139 12.41 -10.53 3.65
CA ALA A 139 11.64 -10.18 2.45
C ALA A 139 10.55 -9.13 2.73
N GLY A 140 10.03 -9.05 3.95
CA GLY A 140 9.07 -8.02 4.38
C GLY A 140 9.68 -6.63 4.56
N LEU A 141 10.97 -6.54 4.94
CA LEU A 141 11.62 -5.26 5.24
C LEU A 141 11.49 -4.21 4.12
N PRO A 142 11.72 -4.51 2.84
CA PRO A 142 11.65 -3.51 1.76
C PRO A 142 10.22 -3.08 1.38
N HIS A 143 9.18 -3.77 1.81
CA HIS A 143 7.80 -3.59 1.36
C HIS A 143 7.29 -2.13 1.49
N GLY A 144 7.24 -1.62 2.72
CA GLY A 144 6.70 -0.27 2.95
C GLY A 144 7.57 0.83 2.35
N ALA A 145 8.89 0.64 2.36
CA ALA A 145 9.82 1.56 1.71
C ALA A 145 9.62 1.58 0.19
N TYR A 146 9.38 0.43 -0.44
CA TYR A 146 9.08 0.35 -1.87
C TYR A 146 7.83 1.17 -2.22
N PHE A 147 6.70 0.89 -1.57
CA PHE A 147 5.46 1.61 -1.84
C PHE A 147 5.57 3.10 -1.52
N GLY A 148 6.26 3.47 -0.44
CA GLY A 148 6.50 4.87 -0.10
C GLY A 148 7.25 5.60 -1.21
N ILE A 149 8.38 5.04 -1.67
CA ILE A 149 9.21 5.66 -2.71
C ILE A 149 8.53 5.59 -4.08
N ALA A 150 7.91 4.46 -4.43
CA ALA A 150 7.19 4.29 -5.69
C ALA A 150 6.02 5.27 -5.80
N SER A 151 5.25 5.48 -4.72
CA SER A 151 4.17 6.47 -4.65
C SER A 151 4.68 7.91 -4.87
N LEU A 152 5.81 8.27 -4.25
CA LEU A 152 6.43 9.58 -4.46
C LEU A 152 6.92 9.77 -5.90
N VAL A 153 7.52 8.74 -6.50
CA VAL A 153 7.95 8.76 -7.90
C VAL A 153 6.75 8.89 -8.83
N ALA A 154 5.72 8.08 -8.62
CA ALA A 154 4.50 8.12 -9.43
C ALA A 154 3.79 9.47 -9.32
N ALA A 155 3.64 10.01 -8.09
CA ALA A 155 3.07 11.33 -7.86
C ALA A 155 3.85 12.44 -8.59
N SER A 156 5.20 12.35 -8.62
CA SER A 156 6.03 13.32 -9.33
C SER A 156 5.93 13.18 -10.85
N LEU A 157 5.77 11.97 -11.38
CA LEU A 157 5.60 11.70 -12.82
C LEU A 157 4.23 12.14 -13.35
N MET A 158 3.19 12.03 -12.52
CA MET A 158 1.82 12.46 -12.87
C MET A 158 1.62 13.97 -12.77
N GLY A 159 2.44 14.66 -11.97
CA GLY A 159 2.41 16.09 -11.79
C GLY A 159 1.34 16.60 -10.81
N PRO A 160 1.23 17.93 -10.66
CA PRO A 160 0.24 18.56 -9.78
C PRO A 160 -1.20 18.18 -10.19
N GLY A 161 -2.08 18.00 -9.19
CA GLY A 161 -3.49 17.66 -9.40
C GLY A 161 -3.77 16.20 -9.77
N ARG A 162 -2.74 15.36 -9.95
CA ARG A 162 -2.88 13.94 -10.29
C ARG A 162 -2.04 13.01 -9.41
N ARG A 163 -1.66 13.48 -8.23
CA ARG A 163 -0.80 12.73 -7.29
C ARG A 163 -1.49 11.47 -6.77
N GLY A 164 -2.77 11.59 -6.41
CA GLY A 164 -3.59 10.47 -5.95
C GLY A 164 -3.77 9.39 -7.02
N ALA A 165 -3.98 9.78 -8.28
CA ALA A 165 -4.03 8.86 -9.41
C ALA A 165 -2.68 8.11 -9.59
N GLY A 166 -1.55 8.81 -9.41
CA GLY A 166 -0.23 8.18 -9.45
C GLY A 166 -0.03 7.15 -8.35
N VAL A 167 -0.41 7.48 -7.12
CA VAL A 167 -0.39 6.55 -5.98
C VAL A 167 -1.27 5.35 -6.25
N ALA A 168 -2.53 5.58 -6.68
CA ALA A 168 -3.47 4.51 -6.99
C ALA A 168 -2.96 3.58 -8.10
N PHE A 169 -2.27 4.12 -9.11
CA PHE A 169 -1.69 3.32 -10.16
C PHE A 169 -0.61 2.35 -9.64
N VAL A 170 0.24 2.79 -8.72
CA VAL A 170 1.23 1.91 -8.06
C VAL A 170 0.54 0.84 -7.21
N LEU A 171 -0.45 1.25 -6.41
CA LEU A 171 -1.20 0.34 -5.53
C LEU A 171 -2.08 -0.64 -6.32
N SER A 172 -2.49 -0.30 -7.56
CA SER A 172 -3.25 -1.22 -8.41
C SER A 172 -2.48 -2.50 -8.73
N GLY A 173 -1.15 -2.46 -8.72
CA GLY A 173 -0.34 -3.67 -8.84
C GLY A 173 -0.67 -4.70 -7.76
N LEU A 174 -0.77 -4.27 -6.50
CA LEU A 174 -1.14 -5.13 -5.37
C LEU A 174 -2.57 -5.68 -5.51
N THR A 175 -3.53 -4.83 -5.89
CA THR A 175 -4.93 -5.28 -6.02
C THR A 175 -5.11 -6.24 -7.20
N ILE A 176 -4.42 -6.01 -8.33
CA ILE A 176 -4.40 -6.93 -9.47
C ILE A 176 -3.72 -8.25 -9.09
N ALA A 177 -2.67 -8.22 -8.26
CA ALA A 177 -2.06 -9.44 -7.74
C ALA A 177 -3.07 -10.31 -6.98
N ASN A 178 -3.94 -9.72 -6.18
CA ASN A 178 -4.99 -10.46 -5.47
C ASN A 178 -6.03 -11.10 -6.43
N VAL A 179 -6.32 -10.47 -7.58
CA VAL A 179 -7.29 -11.00 -8.55
C VAL A 179 -6.69 -12.11 -9.41
N ILE A 180 -5.44 -11.96 -9.85
CA ILE A 180 -4.82 -12.86 -10.85
C ILE A 180 -3.56 -13.53 -10.30
N GLY A 181 -2.67 -12.75 -9.69
CA GLY A 181 -1.34 -13.21 -9.28
C GLY A 181 -1.38 -14.29 -8.22
N VAL A 182 -2.08 -14.03 -7.12
CA VAL A 182 -2.18 -14.96 -5.99
C VAL A 182 -2.86 -16.27 -6.42
N PRO A 183 -4.03 -16.25 -7.09
CA PRO A 183 -4.65 -17.50 -7.57
C PRO A 183 -3.76 -18.29 -8.51
N ALA A 184 -3.15 -17.65 -9.51
CA ALA A 184 -2.31 -18.33 -10.50
C ALA A 184 -1.04 -18.93 -9.86
N ILE A 185 -0.37 -18.19 -8.98
CA ILE A 185 0.86 -18.64 -8.32
C ILE A 185 0.54 -19.72 -7.27
N THR A 186 -0.60 -19.60 -6.58
CA THR A 186 -1.07 -20.65 -5.65
C THR A 186 -1.35 -21.94 -6.40
N LEU A 187 -2.07 -21.88 -7.53
CA LEU A 187 -2.33 -23.05 -8.38
C LEU A 187 -1.02 -23.68 -8.86
N LEU A 188 -0.06 -22.86 -9.32
CA LEU A 188 1.27 -23.35 -9.70
C LEU A 188 1.94 -24.09 -8.53
N GLY A 189 1.92 -23.54 -7.33
CA GLY A 189 2.51 -24.16 -6.15
C GLY A 189 1.82 -25.42 -5.67
N GLN A 190 0.49 -25.50 -5.79
CA GLN A 190 -0.30 -26.67 -5.44
C GLN A 190 -0.15 -27.82 -6.44
N THR A 191 -0.01 -27.51 -7.73
CA THR A 191 0.13 -28.51 -8.80
C THR A 191 1.58 -28.98 -9.02
N THR A 192 2.56 -28.22 -8.52
CA THR A 192 3.98 -28.55 -8.65
C THR A 192 4.66 -28.64 -7.27
N ASN A 193 5.21 -27.52 -6.81
CA ASN A 193 5.85 -27.39 -5.51
C ASN A 193 5.74 -25.95 -5.05
N TRP A 194 5.48 -25.72 -3.75
CA TRP A 194 5.39 -24.37 -3.18
C TRP A 194 6.67 -23.54 -3.40
N ARG A 195 7.84 -24.16 -3.47
CA ARG A 195 9.11 -23.49 -3.74
C ARG A 195 9.14 -22.91 -5.16
N ILE A 196 8.57 -23.62 -6.14
CA ILE A 196 8.44 -23.12 -7.53
C ILE A 196 7.53 -21.89 -7.57
N ALA A 197 6.46 -21.85 -6.77
CA ALA A 197 5.62 -20.67 -6.65
C ALA A 197 6.41 -19.44 -6.15
N TYR A 198 7.23 -19.60 -5.13
CA TYR A 198 8.11 -18.52 -4.66
C TYR A 198 9.16 -18.11 -5.70
N LEU A 199 9.74 -19.06 -6.43
CA LEU A 199 10.67 -18.75 -7.53
C LEU A 199 9.97 -17.97 -8.65
N ALA A 200 8.71 -18.30 -8.98
CA ALA A 200 7.92 -17.52 -9.95
C ALA A 200 7.74 -16.07 -9.47
N VAL A 201 7.47 -15.85 -8.19
CA VAL A 201 7.43 -14.49 -7.61
C VAL A 201 8.79 -13.80 -7.68
N ALA A 202 9.90 -14.54 -7.43
CA ALA A 202 11.25 -13.98 -7.54
C ALA A 202 11.56 -13.54 -8.98
N VAL A 203 11.09 -14.29 -9.99
CA VAL A 203 11.19 -13.90 -11.41
C VAL A 203 10.41 -12.60 -11.67
N ILE A 204 9.22 -12.44 -11.11
CA ILE A 204 8.46 -11.18 -11.22
C ILE A 204 9.27 -10.01 -10.65
N PHE A 205 9.92 -10.16 -9.49
CA PHE A 205 10.77 -9.11 -8.93
C PHE A 205 12.03 -8.86 -9.77
N ALA A 206 12.65 -9.89 -10.37
CA ALA A 206 13.77 -9.71 -11.27
C ALA A 206 13.35 -8.94 -12.54
N ILE A 207 12.19 -9.25 -13.12
CA ILE A 207 11.62 -8.47 -14.24
C ILE A 207 11.32 -7.03 -13.79
N THR A 208 10.79 -6.85 -12.58
CA THR A 208 10.56 -5.52 -11.99
C THR A 208 11.87 -4.74 -11.89
N PHE A 209 12.95 -5.36 -11.42
CA PHE A 209 14.25 -4.71 -11.33
C PHE A 209 14.72 -4.21 -12.69
N VAL A 210 14.63 -5.05 -13.74
CA VAL A 210 14.99 -4.67 -15.10
C VAL A 210 14.09 -3.55 -15.63
N ALA A 211 12.79 -3.66 -15.43
CA ALA A 211 11.83 -2.65 -15.87
C ALA A 211 12.10 -1.29 -15.17
N LEU A 212 12.36 -1.28 -13.87
CA LEU A 212 12.73 -0.07 -13.12
C LEU A 212 14.04 0.53 -13.65
N ALA A 213 15.03 -0.31 -13.96
CA ALA A 213 16.33 0.12 -14.49
C ALA A 213 16.19 0.82 -15.85
N LEU A 214 15.34 0.31 -16.72
CA LEU A 214 15.17 0.80 -18.10
C LEU A 214 14.19 1.98 -18.18
N LEU A 215 13.10 1.94 -17.41
CA LEU A 215 11.93 2.79 -17.65
C LEU A 215 11.79 3.94 -16.66
N VAL A 216 12.25 3.78 -15.40
CA VAL A 216 12.13 4.85 -14.39
C VAL A 216 13.25 5.87 -14.58
N PRO A 217 12.93 7.18 -14.66
CA PRO A 217 13.94 8.22 -14.82
C PRO A 217 14.79 8.37 -13.54
N ASN A 218 15.99 8.95 -13.72
CA ASN A 218 16.83 9.30 -12.58
C ASN A 218 16.24 10.51 -11.86
N LEU A 219 15.58 10.26 -10.73
CA LEU A 219 15.06 11.29 -9.86
C LEU A 219 16.02 11.46 -8.67
N PRO A 220 16.44 12.71 -8.39
CA PRO A 220 17.33 12.98 -7.26
C PRO A 220 16.64 12.60 -5.95
N GLY A 221 17.43 12.15 -4.97
CA GLY A 221 17.01 12.12 -3.58
C GLY A 221 17.05 13.53 -2.97
N ASP A 222 16.54 13.65 -1.78
CA ASP A 222 16.70 14.88 -1.01
C ASP A 222 18.06 14.87 -0.29
N ARG A 223 19.05 15.57 -0.84
CA ARG A 223 20.40 15.63 -0.26
C ARG A 223 20.43 16.25 1.16
N ALA A 224 19.42 17.04 1.49
CA ALA A 224 19.24 17.63 2.82
C ALA A 224 18.51 16.69 3.79
N ALA A 225 17.99 15.55 3.31
CA ALA A 225 17.33 14.58 4.15
C ALA A 225 18.34 13.91 5.09
N THR A 226 18.03 13.96 6.37
CA THR A 226 18.75 13.22 7.42
C THR A 226 17.75 12.35 8.17
N MET A 227 18.21 11.26 8.76
CA MET A 227 17.36 10.40 9.60
C MET A 227 16.61 11.23 10.66
N LYS A 228 17.29 12.17 11.31
CA LYS A 228 16.70 13.06 12.31
C LYS A 228 15.60 13.95 11.72
N ARG A 229 15.76 14.40 10.48
CA ARG A 229 14.74 15.21 9.77
C ARG A 229 13.54 14.35 9.40
N GLU A 230 13.76 13.17 8.82
CA GLU A 230 12.68 12.24 8.47
C GLU A 230 11.87 11.82 9.71
N LEU A 231 12.54 11.45 10.81
CA LEU A 231 11.88 11.09 12.07
C LEU A 231 11.06 12.24 12.70
N ARG A 232 11.25 13.50 12.26
CA ARG A 232 10.37 14.61 12.67
C ARG A 232 8.93 14.43 12.19
N ALA A 233 8.66 13.64 11.14
CA ALA A 233 7.30 13.30 10.74
C ALA A 233 6.51 12.76 11.93
N PHE A 234 7.09 11.88 12.74
CA PHE A 234 6.43 11.28 13.90
C PHE A 234 6.22 12.24 15.08
N ARG A 235 6.80 13.44 15.05
CA ARG A 235 6.47 14.51 16.02
C ARG A 235 5.20 15.27 15.64
N ARG A 236 4.70 15.08 14.42
CA ARG A 236 3.49 15.76 13.92
C ARG A 236 2.27 14.92 14.27
N SER A 237 1.37 15.47 15.11
CA SER A 237 0.10 14.80 15.45
C SER A 237 -0.73 14.43 14.22
N GLN A 238 -0.67 15.25 13.16
CA GLN A 238 -1.36 15.00 11.90
C GLN A 238 -0.93 13.70 11.22
N VAL A 239 0.36 13.35 11.30
CA VAL A 239 0.88 12.09 10.75
C VAL A 239 0.29 10.90 11.50
N TRP A 240 0.32 10.93 12.84
CA TRP A 240 -0.26 9.86 13.65
C TRP A 240 -1.77 9.71 13.46
N LEU A 241 -2.49 10.83 13.46
CA LEU A 241 -3.94 10.79 13.22
C LEU A 241 -4.28 10.18 11.86
N THR A 242 -3.50 10.51 10.82
CA THR A 242 -3.70 9.95 9.47
C THR A 242 -3.31 8.47 9.41
N LEU A 243 -2.17 8.07 10.00
CA LEU A 243 -1.76 6.66 10.08
C LEU A 243 -2.79 5.80 10.81
N LEU A 244 -3.26 6.26 11.98
CA LEU A 244 -4.28 5.56 12.76
C LEU A 244 -5.63 5.49 12.04
N THR A 245 -6.03 6.56 11.32
CA THR A 245 -7.22 6.54 10.46
C THR A 245 -7.10 5.43 9.41
N GLY A 246 -5.95 5.33 8.74
CA GLY A 246 -5.68 4.29 7.75
C GLY A 246 -5.67 2.89 8.36
N ALA A 247 -4.99 2.71 9.50
CA ALA A 247 -4.92 1.42 10.20
C ALA A 247 -6.31 0.92 10.62
N LEU A 248 -7.16 1.78 11.19
CA LEU A 248 -8.51 1.39 11.62
C LEU A 248 -9.43 1.07 10.44
N GLY A 249 -9.38 1.90 9.37
CA GLY A 249 -10.16 1.63 8.16
C GLY A 249 -9.76 0.30 7.52
N PHE A 250 -8.47 0.06 7.37
CA PHE A 250 -7.95 -1.17 6.79
C PHE A 250 -8.14 -2.39 7.72
N GLY A 251 -8.07 -2.17 9.04
CA GLY A 251 -8.42 -3.18 10.04
C GLY A 251 -9.86 -3.65 9.90
N GLY A 252 -10.78 -2.75 9.66
CA GLY A 252 -12.19 -3.09 9.37
C GLY A 252 -12.35 -3.96 8.11
N PHE A 253 -11.58 -3.70 7.05
CA PHE A 253 -11.53 -4.54 5.86
C PHE A 253 -11.04 -5.96 6.20
N PHE A 254 -9.96 -6.08 6.99
CA PHE A 254 -9.41 -7.39 7.35
C PHE A 254 -10.28 -8.18 8.32
N CYS A 255 -11.16 -7.55 9.10
CA CYS A 255 -12.22 -8.25 9.82
C CYS A 255 -13.08 -9.10 8.88
N VAL A 256 -13.38 -8.61 7.68
CA VAL A 256 -14.18 -9.34 6.69
C VAL A 256 -13.31 -10.29 5.88
N TYR A 257 -12.20 -9.78 5.35
CA TYR A 257 -11.34 -10.52 4.42
C TYR A 257 -10.81 -11.83 5.02
N THR A 258 -10.42 -11.81 6.30
CA THR A 258 -9.92 -12.99 7.02
C THR A 258 -10.98 -14.09 7.12
N PHE A 259 -12.25 -13.72 7.27
CA PHE A 259 -13.36 -14.66 7.46
C PHE A 259 -14.24 -14.81 6.23
N ILE A 260 -13.77 -14.36 5.06
CA ILE A 260 -14.59 -14.38 3.83
C ILE A 260 -14.98 -15.80 3.41
N ALA A 261 -14.09 -16.78 3.61
CA ALA A 261 -14.39 -18.18 3.30
C ALA A 261 -15.52 -18.72 4.18
N PRO A 262 -15.44 -18.72 5.54
CA PRO A 262 -16.56 -19.18 6.37
C PRO A 262 -17.81 -18.29 6.27
N ILE A 263 -17.70 -17.01 5.98
CA ILE A 263 -18.89 -16.19 5.65
C ILE A 263 -19.58 -16.76 4.40
N SER A 264 -18.80 -17.11 3.38
CA SER A 264 -19.35 -17.66 2.13
C SER A 264 -19.94 -19.06 2.31
N THR A 265 -19.27 -19.95 3.04
CA THR A 265 -19.70 -21.35 3.21
C THR A 265 -20.75 -21.50 4.30
N ASP A 266 -20.47 -21.02 5.51
CA ASP A 266 -21.28 -21.35 6.70
C ASP A 266 -22.45 -20.38 6.90
N VAL A 267 -22.32 -19.13 6.39
CA VAL A 267 -23.41 -18.15 6.48
C VAL A 267 -24.27 -18.12 5.21
N SER A 268 -23.61 -18.09 4.03
CA SER A 268 -24.32 -18.00 2.75
C SER A 268 -24.67 -19.36 2.15
N GLY A 269 -24.14 -20.47 2.72
CA GLY A 269 -24.38 -21.83 2.22
C GLY A 269 -23.72 -22.15 0.87
N LEU A 270 -22.70 -21.36 0.45
CA LEU A 270 -22.04 -21.59 -0.82
C LEU A 270 -21.12 -22.82 -0.75
N PRO A 271 -21.07 -23.64 -1.82
CA PRO A 271 -20.06 -24.68 -1.93
C PRO A 271 -18.65 -24.10 -1.85
N MET A 272 -17.73 -24.79 -1.17
CA MET A 272 -16.32 -24.37 -1.01
C MET A 272 -15.64 -24.06 -2.35
N MET A 273 -16.05 -24.75 -3.42
CA MET A 273 -15.57 -24.54 -4.79
C MET A 273 -15.82 -23.12 -5.32
N LEU A 274 -16.84 -22.41 -4.81
CA LEU A 274 -17.17 -21.03 -5.24
C LEU A 274 -16.44 -19.95 -4.44
N VAL A 275 -15.79 -20.29 -3.33
CA VAL A 275 -15.01 -19.32 -2.51
C VAL A 275 -13.95 -18.57 -3.32
N PRO A 276 -13.18 -19.21 -4.22
CA PRO A 276 -12.26 -18.46 -5.10
C PRO A 276 -12.96 -17.38 -5.93
N GLY A 277 -14.21 -17.64 -6.39
CA GLY A 277 -15.01 -16.64 -7.10
C GLY A 277 -15.33 -15.41 -6.24
N ILE A 278 -15.64 -15.62 -4.96
CA ILE A 278 -15.87 -14.51 -4.01
C ILE A 278 -14.59 -13.71 -3.76
N LEU A 279 -13.42 -14.38 -3.69
CA LEU A 279 -12.13 -13.71 -3.61
C LEU A 279 -11.82 -12.87 -4.85
N VAL A 280 -12.20 -13.32 -6.04
CA VAL A 280 -12.12 -12.52 -7.27
C VAL A 280 -13.04 -11.30 -7.18
N VAL A 281 -14.27 -11.46 -6.71
CA VAL A 281 -15.22 -10.35 -6.56
C VAL A 281 -14.68 -9.28 -5.63
N ILE A 282 -14.15 -9.63 -4.46
CA ILE A 282 -13.56 -8.66 -3.53
C ILE A 282 -12.32 -7.98 -4.14
N GLY A 283 -11.48 -8.74 -4.85
CA GLY A 283 -10.30 -8.22 -5.57
C GLY A 283 -10.66 -7.22 -6.67
N LEU A 284 -11.73 -7.49 -7.44
CA LEU A 284 -12.27 -6.56 -8.42
C LEU A 284 -12.79 -5.27 -7.74
N GLY A 285 -13.50 -5.43 -6.63
CA GLY A 285 -13.89 -4.31 -5.77
C GLY A 285 -12.69 -3.49 -5.33
N MET A 286 -11.65 -4.14 -4.78
CA MET A 286 -10.39 -3.48 -4.37
C MET A 286 -9.74 -2.70 -5.51
N THR A 287 -9.69 -3.27 -6.72
CA THR A 287 -9.11 -2.61 -7.89
C THR A 287 -9.91 -1.37 -8.28
N ALA A 288 -11.23 -1.50 -8.36
CA ALA A 288 -12.13 -0.38 -8.66
C ALA A 288 -12.00 0.72 -7.59
N GLY A 289 -12.05 0.34 -6.32
CA GLY A 289 -11.94 1.27 -5.19
C GLY A 289 -10.62 2.01 -5.16
N ASN A 290 -9.51 1.32 -5.38
CA ASN A 290 -8.19 1.94 -5.43
C ASN A 290 -8.09 3.01 -6.54
N LEU A 291 -8.60 2.73 -7.73
CA LEU A 291 -8.60 3.68 -8.86
C LEU A 291 -9.52 4.88 -8.60
N ILE A 292 -10.75 4.62 -8.13
CA ILE A 292 -11.72 5.67 -7.80
C ILE A 292 -11.20 6.49 -6.61
N GLY A 293 -10.60 5.85 -5.61
CA GLY A 293 -10.02 6.50 -4.44
C GLY A 293 -8.88 7.46 -4.79
N GLY A 294 -8.00 7.06 -5.72
CA GLY A 294 -6.95 7.94 -6.23
C GLY A 294 -7.51 9.15 -6.97
N TRP A 295 -8.49 8.95 -7.84
CA TRP A 295 -9.18 10.02 -8.56
C TRP A 295 -9.95 10.99 -7.62
N ALA A 296 -10.62 10.44 -6.61
CA ALA A 296 -11.31 11.22 -5.60
C ALA A 296 -10.34 12.04 -4.72
N ALA A 297 -9.20 11.43 -4.34
CA ALA A 297 -8.15 12.10 -3.58
C ALA A 297 -7.54 13.28 -4.33
N ASP A 298 -7.39 13.20 -5.66
CA ASP A 298 -6.90 14.31 -6.48
C ASP A 298 -7.85 15.51 -6.47
N ARG A 299 -9.15 15.29 -6.27
CA ARG A 299 -10.14 16.36 -6.18
C ARG A 299 -10.23 16.94 -4.77
N ASN A 300 -10.39 16.07 -3.79
CA ASN A 300 -10.48 16.46 -2.39
C ASN A 300 -10.16 15.26 -1.50
N VAL A 301 -8.94 15.23 -0.97
CA VAL A 301 -8.44 14.15 -0.12
C VAL A 301 -9.34 13.89 1.09
N VAL A 302 -9.81 14.96 1.73
CA VAL A 302 -10.64 14.84 2.94
C VAL A 302 -12.03 14.30 2.61
N ALA A 303 -12.66 14.83 1.56
CA ALA A 303 -13.94 14.33 1.10
C ALA A 303 -13.83 12.85 0.66
N ALA A 304 -12.75 12.46 -0.01
CA ALA A 304 -12.50 11.08 -0.40
C ALA A 304 -12.45 10.16 0.83
N ILE A 305 -11.70 10.53 1.87
CA ILE A 305 -11.61 9.75 3.12
C ILE A 305 -13.02 9.54 3.71
N TYR A 306 -13.81 10.60 3.89
CA TYR A 306 -15.15 10.47 4.46
C TYR A 306 -16.12 9.67 3.59
N SER A 307 -16.08 9.90 2.26
CA SER A 307 -16.95 9.18 1.33
C SER A 307 -16.67 7.68 1.33
N PHE A 308 -15.37 7.28 1.36
CA PHE A 308 -15.01 5.87 1.42
C PHE A 308 -15.31 5.23 2.78
N PHE A 309 -15.17 5.94 3.90
CA PHE A 309 -15.65 5.45 5.19
C PHE A 309 -17.16 5.29 5.24
N ALA A 310 -17.93 6.24 4.69
CA ALA A 310 -19.39 6.14 4.59
C ALA A 310 -19.82 4.94 3.72
N LEU A 311 -19.21 4.80 2.53
CA LEU A 311 -19.44 3.65 1.66
C LEU A 311 -19.08 2.34 2.35
N PHE A 312 -18.00 2.32 3.12
CA PHE A 312 -17.54 1.14 3.85
C PHE A 312 -18.52 0.74 4.95
N ALA A 313 -19.03 1.71 5.71
CA ALA A 313 -20.06 1.46 6.72
C ALA A 313 -21.36 0.92 6.08
N ILE A 314 -21.80 1.48 4.93
CA ILE A 314 -22.94 0.98 4.16
C ILE A 314 -22.68 -0.45 3.68
N ALA A 315 -21.49 -0.72 3.12
CA ALA A 315 -21.12 -2.03 2.60
C ALA A 315 -21.07 -3.10 3.70
N LEU A 316 -20.49 -2.77 4.86
CA LEU A 316 -20.44 -3.69 6.01
C LEU A 316 -21.84 -3.95 6.57
N THR A 317 -22.67 -2.92 6.72
CA THR A 317 -24.06 -3.08 7.18
C THR A 317 -24.85 -3.94 6.20
N GLY A 318 -24.75 -3.66 4.91
CA GLY A 318 -25.42 -4.45 3.87
C GLY A 318 -24.96 -5.90 3.87
N LEU A 319 -23.64 -6.15 3.99
CA LEU A 319 -23.09 -7.50 4.11
C LEU A 319 -23.64 -8.23 5.34
N ALA A 320 -23.63 -7.56 6.51
CA ALA A 320 -24.13 -8.17 7.75
C ALA A 320 -25.60 -8.59 7.66
N LEU A 321 -26.44 -7.80 6.97
CA LEU A 321 -27.87 -8.04 6.83
C LEU A 321 -28.24 -9.02 5.71
N THR A 322 -27.42 -9.09 4.64
CA THR A 322 -27.79 -9.83 3.40
C THR A 322 -26.86 -10.98 3.04
N ALA A 323 -25.79 -11.24 3.81
CA ALA A 323 -24.82 -12.27 3.52
C ALA A 323 -25.41 -13.69 3.38
N ARG A 324 -26.60 -13.94 3.91
CA ARG A 324 -27.31 -15.22 3.76
C ARG A 324 -27.84 -15.45 2.34
N THR A 325 -27.80 -14.44 1.48
CA THR A 325 -28.23 -14.55 0.09
C THR A 325 -27.03 -14.39 -0.84
N MET A 326 -26.92 -15.19 -1.89
CA MET A 326 -25.82 -15.09 -2.84
C MET A 326 -25.71 -13.69 -3.49
N PRO A 327 -26.80 -13.05 -3.95
CA PRO A 327 -26.70 -11.68 -4.50
C PRO A 327 -26.21 -10.66 -3.46
N GLY A 328 -26.71 -10.74 -2.23
CA GLY A 328 -26.27 -9.85 -1.13
C GLY A 328 -24.78 -10.05 -0.82
N LEU A 329 -24.33 -11.29 -0.70
CA LEU A 329 -22.91 -11.59 -0.48
C LEU A 329 -22.05 -10.99 -1.60
N VAL A 330 -22.35 -11.28 -2.87
CA VAL A 330 -21.56 -10.82 -4.02
C VAL A 330 -21.50 -9.30 -4.11
N VAL A 331 -22.65 -8.63 -4.02
CA VAL A 331 -22.72 -7.15 -4.11
C VAL A 331 -21.96 -6.49 -2.98
N PHE A 332 -22.21 -6.91 -1.73
CA PHE A 332 -21.62 -6.23 -0.60
C PHE A 332 -20.15 -6.62 -0.35
N VAL A 333 -19.72 -7.81 -0.73
CA VAL A 333 -18.29 -8.17 -0.74
C VAL A 333 -17.52 -7.32 -1.76
N PHE A 334 -18.07 -7.09 -2.96
CA PHE A 334 -17.50 -6.15 -3.93
C PHE A 334 -17.39 -4.75 -3.34
N LEU A 335 -18.46 -4.23 -2.72
CA LEU A 335 -18.49 -2.89 -2.10
C LEU A 335 -17.52 -2.78 -0.90
N VAL A 336 -17.39 -3.81 -0.09
CA VAL A 336 -16.40 -3.89 1.01
C VAL A 336 -14.99 -3.78 0.45
N GLY A 337 -14.68 -4.55 -0.61
CA GLY A 337 -13.40 -4.46 -1.30
C GLY A 337 -13.14 -3.06 -1.86
N MET A 338 -14.15 -2.49 -2.54
CA MET A 338 -14.08 -1.18 -3.16
C MET A 338 -13.87 -0.07 -2.12
N ALA A 339 -14.63 -0.09 -1.04
CA ALA A 339 -14.52 0.93 -0.01
C ALA A 339 -13.22 0.82 0.79
N GLY A 340 -12.85 -0.39 1.23
CA GLY A 340 -11.62 -0.63 1.98
C GLY A 340 -10.35 -0.23 1.21
N ALA A 341 -10.24 -0.64 -0.04
CA ALA A 341 -9.08 -0.29 -0.87
C ALA A 341 -9.08 1.18 -1.31
N GLY A 342 -10.25 1.80 -1.47
CA GLY A 342 -10.37 3.21 -1.86
C GLY A 342 -9.88 4.19 -0.80
N ILE A 343 -9.90 3.82 0.47
CA ILE A 343 -9.30 4.60 1.57
C ILE A 343 -7.79 4.73 1.40
N SER A 344 -7.10 3.69 0.91
CA SER A 344 -5.64 3.61 0.92
C SER A 344 -4.94 4.73 0.12
N PRO A 345 -5.27 5.02 -1.15
CA PRO A 345 -4.63 6.12 -1.88
C PRO A 345 -4.95 7.49 -1.30
N ALA A 346 -6.14 7.67 -0.70
CA ALA A 346 -6.50 8.92 -0.02
C ALA A 346 -5.66 9.14 1.25
N ILE A 347 -5.49 8.11 2.08
CA ILE A 347 -4.60 8.16 3.27
C ILE A 347 -3.15 8.38 2.86
N GLN A 348 -2.66 7.67 1.83
CA GLN A 348 -1.30 7.83 1.34
C GLN A 348 -1.03 9.26 0.85
N THR A 349 -1.97 9.84 0.08
CA THR A 349 -1.87 11.23 -0.40
C THR A 349 -1.92 12.20 0.78
N ARG A 350 -2.84 11.98 1.72
CA ARG A 350 -2.93 12.81 2.94
C ARG A 350 -1.65 12.78 3.77
N LEU A 351 -1.02 11.62 3.93
CA LEU A 351 0.25 11.50 4.63
C LEU A 351 1.36 12.31 3.97
N MET A 352 1.44 12.27 2.63
CA MET A 352 2.41 13.10 1.90
C MET A 352 2.16 14.60 2.11
N ASP A 353 0.90 15.02 2.23
CA ASP A 353 0.54 16.43 2.44
C ASP A 353 0.87 16.91 3.86
N VAL A 354 0.61 16.09 4.88
CA VAL A 354 0.82 16.49 6.29
C VAL A 354 2.25 16.26 6.79
N ALA A 355 3.04 15.44 6.11
CA ALA A 355 4.41 15.12 6.49
C ALA A 355 5.40 16.29 6.25
N GLY A 356 5.05 17.29 5.40
CA GLY A 356 5.94 18.37 5.02
C GLY A 356 7.21 17.83 4.35
N ASP A 357 8.38 18.13 4.92
CA ASP A 357 9.67 17.72 4.34
C ASP A 357 10.04 16.24 4.56
N SER A 358 9.22 15.48 5.32
CA SER A 358 9.49 14.08 5.70
C SER A 358 8.54 13.11 4.99
N GLN A 359 8.27 13.35 3.70
CA GLN A 359 7.28 12.60 2.91
C GLN A 359 7.65 11.13 2.73
N THR A 360 8.95 10.82 2.59
CA THR A 360 9.42 9.45 2.32
C THR A 360 9.09 8.51 3.47
N LEU A 361 9.41 8.92 4.70
CA LEU A 361 9.12 8.15 5.89
C LEU A 361 7.61 8.03 6.14
N ALA A 362 6.87 9.13 6.02
CA ALA A 362 5.42 9.11 6.23
C ALA A 362 4.70 8.18 5.22
N ALA A 363 5.08 8.26 3.94
CA ALA A 363 4.53 7.40 2.90
C ALA A 363 4.85 5.92 3.13
N ALA A 364 6.07 5.60 3.59
CA ALA A 364 6.45 4.23 3.91
C ALA A 364 5.75 3.72 5.18
N ALA A 365 5.65 4.56 6.23
CA ALA A 365 4.99 4.22 7.49
C ALA A 365 3.50 3.90 7.32
N ASN A 366 2.85 4.37 6.24
CA ASN A 366 1.49 3.97 5.90
C ASN A 366 1.35 2.44 5.81
N HIS A 367 2.29 1.78 5.14
CA HIS A 367 2.24 0.32 5.02
C HIS A 367 2.48 -0.42 6.34
N SER A 368 3.28 0.14 7.24
CA SER A 368 3.37 -0.38 8.62
C SER A 368 2.02 -0.26 9.33
N ALA A 369 1.37 0.91 9.24
CA ALA A 369 0.07 1.16 9.86
C ALA A 369 -1.02 0.24 9.29
N LEU A 370 -1.04 0.04 7.96
CA LEU A 370 -1.97 -0.89 7.30
C LEU A 370 -1.75 -2.33 7.76
N ASN A 371 -0.50 -2.80 7.89
CA ASN A 371 -0.20 -4.15 8.37
C ASN A 371 -0.54 -4.35 9.85
N ILE A 372 -0.37 -3.32 10.69
CA ILE A 372 -0.88 -3.33 12.06
C ILE A 372 -2.41 -3.41 12.06
N GLY A 373 -3.07 -2.64 11.19
CA GLY A 373 -4.51 -2.68 11.00
C GLY A 373 -5.00 -4.08 10.59
N ASN A 374 -4.33 -4.72 9.63
CA ASN A 374 -4.63 -6.09 9.19
C ASN A 374 -4.63 -7.06 10.37
N SER A 375 -3.54 -7.03 11.15
CA SER A 375 -3.38 -7.91 12.31
C SER A 375 -4.45 -7.63 13.37
N LEU A 376 -4.76 -6.35 13.63
CA LEU A 376 -5.79 -5.94 14.58
C LEU A 376 -7.17 -6.42 14.13
N GLY A 377 -7.51 -6.23 12.86
CA GLY A 377 -8.80 -6.67 12.29
C GLY A 377 -8.99 -8.17 12.37
N ALA A 378 -7.99 -8.94 11.93
CA ALA A 378 -8.02 -10.40 12.00
C ALA A 378 -8.14 -10.89 13.46
N TYR A 379 -7.40 -10.29 14.38
CA TYR A 379 -7.43 -10.64 15.80
C TYR A 379 -8.78 -10.33 16.47
N LEU A 380 -9.29 -9.09 16.30
CA LEU A 380 -10.57 -8.70 16.89
C LEU A 380 -11.74 -9.50 16.31
N GLY A 381 -11.74 -9.73 14.98
CA GLY A 381 -12.72 -10.60 14.35
C GLY A 381 -12.63 -12.03 14.88
N GLY A 382 -11.39 -12.55 15.04
CA GLY A 382 -11.15 -13.89 15.61
C GLY A 382 -11.67 -14.04 17.04
N LEU A 383 -11.50 -13.02 17.88
CA LEU A 383 -12.02 -13.03 19.26
C LEU A 383 -13.56 -13.18 19.29
N THR A 384 -14.28 -12.52 18.38
CA THR A 384 -15.75 -12.63 18.36
C THR A 384 -16.22 -13.99 17.84
N VAL A 385 -15.52 -14.57 16.87
CA VAL A 385 -15.79 -15.93 16.38
C VAL A 385 -15.48 -16.96 17.47
N ALA A 386 -14.34 -16.87 18.13
CA ALA A 386 -13.95 -17.74 19.24
C ALA A 386 -14.92 -17.61 20.43
N GLY A 387 -15.49 -16.43 20.65
CA GLY A 387 -16.54 -16.18 21.64
C GLY A 387 -17.92 -16.72 21.25
N GLY A 388 -18.05 -17.47 20.14
CA GLY A 388 -19.29 -18.11 19.72
C GLY A 388 -20.32 -17.19 19.07
N LEU A 389 -19.94 -15.95 18.68
CA LEU A 389 -20.85 -14.96 18.08
C LEU A 389 -21.09 -15.20 16.58
N GLY A 390 -20.48 -16.27 16.01
CA GLY A 390 -20.64 -16.66 14.60
C GLY A 390 -19.86 -15.80 13.62
N TYR A 391 -19.82 -16.21 12.35
CA TYR A 391 -18.96 -15.62 11.30
C TYR A 391 -19.44 -14.26 10.76
N ILE A 392 -20.63 -13.78 11.17
CA ILE A 392 -21.06 -12.39 10.86
C ILE A 392 -20.51 -11.39 11.87
N SER A 393 -20.12 -11.83 13.07
CA SER A 393 -19.62 -10.92 14.12
C SER A 393 -18.38 -10.11 13.70
N PRO A 394 -17.40 -10.65 12.93
CA PRO A 394 -16.30 -9.85 12.41
C PRO A 394 -16.73 -8.67 11.51
N VAL A 395 -17.85 -8.81 10.78
CA VAL A 395 -18.41 -7.72 9.95
C VAL A 395 -18.84 -6.55 10.82
N TRP A 396 -19.51 -6.83 11.96
CA TRP A 396 -19.90 -5.82 12.93
C TRP A 396 -18.69 -5.16 13.61
N VAL A 397 -17.63 -5.94 13.92
CA VAL A 397 -16.36 -5.40 14.42
C VAL A 397 -15.76 -4.43 13.41
N GLY A 398 -15.76 -4.79 12.12
CA GLY A 398 -15.31 -3.92 11.04
C GLY A 398 -16.08 -2.59 11.00
N LEU A 399 -17.42 -2.65 11.16
CA LEU A 399 -18.27 -1.46 11.24
C LEU A 399 -17.92 -0.60 12.48
N MET A 400 -17.72 -1.23 13.64
CA MET A 400 -17.31 -0.53 14.86
C MET A 400 -15.96 0.19 14.69
N LEU A 401 -15.01 -0.37 13.94
CA LEU A 401 -13.71 0.26 13.66
C LEU A 401 -13.83 1.49 12.75
N CYS A 402 -14.91 1.63 11.97
CA CYS A 402 -15.17 2.84 11.19
C CYS A 402 -15.38 4.07 12.10
N VAL A 403 -16.00 3.89 13.26
CA VAL A 403 -16.32 5.01 14.17
C VAL A 403 -15.05 5.73 14.65
N PRO A 404 -14.08 5.06 15.33
CA PRO A 404 -12.84 5.72 15.70
C PRO A 404 -12.01 6.16 14.49
N GLY A 405 -12.08 5.45 13.35
CA GLY A 405 -11.43 5.86 12.10
C GLY A 405 -11.93 7.24 11.63
N VAL A 406 -13.23 7.44 11.55
CA VAL A 406 -13.85 8.72 11.20
C VAL A 406 -13.58 9.78 12.27
N ALA A 407 -13.63 9.43 13.55
CA ALA A 407 -13.33 10.36 14.65
C ALA A 407 -11.90 10.90 14.57
N LEU A 408 -10.91 10.04 14.28
CA LEU A 408 -9.51 10.44 14.08
C LEU A 408 -9.33 11.33 12.84
N ALA A 409 -9.99 10.98 11.72
CA ALA A 409 -10.00 11.81 10.52
C ALA A 409 -10.57 13.20 10.82
N THR A 410 -11.69 13.25 11.53
CA THR A 410 -12.36 14.51 11.92
C THR A 410 -11.47 15.34 12.85
N THR A 411 -10.85 14.71 13.83
CA THR A 411 -9.89 15.36 14.73
C THR A 411 -8.70 15.94 13.95
N SER A 412 -8.17 15.20 12.98
CA SER A 412 -7.11 15.68 12.10
C SER A 412 -7.51 16.94 11.34
N VAL A 413 -8.70 16.92 10.73
CA VAL A 413 -9.23 18.08 9.98
C VAL A 413 -9.47 19.29 10.88
N MET A 414 -10.09 19.09 12.06
CA MET A 414 -10.36 20.18 13.02
C MET A 414 -9.08 20.83 13.52
N LEU A 415 -8.06 20.03 13.89
CA LEU A 415 -6.78 20.55 14.35
C LEU A 415 -6.04 21.32 13.25
N GLN A 416 -6.17 20.90 12.01
CA GLN A 416 -5.55 21.62 10.89
C GLN A 416 -6.24 22.96 10.65
N ARG A 417 -7.57 23.00 10.64
CA ARG A 417 -8.34 24.25 10.50
C ARG A 417 -8.01 25.25 11.61
N ARG A 418 -7.93 24.80 12.86
CA ARG A 418 -7.56 25.66 14.01
C ARG A 418 -6.16 26.27 13.88
N ARG A 419 -5.23 25.61 13.17
CA ARG A 419 -3.87 26.11 12.92
C ARG A 419 -3.77 27.01 11.68
N GLY A 420 -4.88 27.40 11.06
CA GLY A 420 -4.91 28.24 9.86
C GLY A 420 -4.39 27.56 8.60
N GLY A 421 -4.22 26.22 8.62
CA GLY A 421 -3.75 25.45 7.46
C GLY A 421 -4.88 25.20 6.47
N THR A 422 -4.58 25.27 5.16
CA THR A 422 -5.46 24.79 4.09
C THR A 422 -5.58 23.27 4.17
N VAL A 423 -6.81 22.75 4.11
CA VAL A 423 -7.10 21.34 4.36
C VAL A 423 -6.89 20.48 3.10
N ASN A 424 -6.94 21.07 1.93
CA ASN A 424 -6.89 20.41 0.62
C ASN A 424 -5.68 20.87 -0.18
N GLY A 425 -4.44 20.76 0.29
CA GLY A 425 -3.24 20.89 -0.55
C GLY A 425 -3.21 22.03 -1.59
N GLU A 426 -4.08 23.04 -1.49
CA GLU A 426 -3.99 24.23 -2.28
C GLU A 426 -2.67 24.93 -1.93
N HIS A 427 -1.61 24.56 -2.61
CA HIS A 427 -0.53 25.48 -2.84
C HIS A 427 -1.16 26.71 -3.50
N ARG A 428 -1.54 27.70 -2.69
CA ARG A 428 -1.61 29.06 -3.20
C ARG A 428 -0.27 29.27 -3.89
N LEU A 429 -0.31 29.32 -5.22
CA LEU A 429 0.69 30.05 -5.97
C LEU A 429 0.78 31.39 -5.23
N ALA A 430 1.86 31.58 -4.49
CA ALA A 430 2.16 32.86 -3.95
C ALA A 430 2.21 33.77 -5.19
N THR A 431 1.16 34.53 -5.40
CA THR A 431 1.19 35.70 -6.27
C THR A 431 2.23 36.57 -5.64
N VAL A 432 3.44 36.50 -6.18
CA VAL A 432 4.45 37.52 -5.98
C VAL A 432 3.76 38.82 -6.42
N PRO A 433 3.56 39.79 -5.52
CA PRO A 433 3.05 41.09 -5.96
C PRO A 433 4.07 41.61 -6.98
N LEU A 434 3.64 41.81 -8.23
CA LEU A 434 4.36 42.67 -9.16
C LEU A 434 4.39 44.04 -8.48
N GLN A 435 5.52 44.35 -7.84
CA GLN A 435 5.79 45.73 -7.49
C GLN A 435 5.90 46.48 -8.82
N ALA A 436 4.88 47.27 -9.07
CA ALA A 436 4.93 48.32 -10.07
C ALA A 436 5.90 49.37 -9.57
N GLU A 437 7.02 49.57 -10.25
CA GLU A 437 7.80 50.81 -10.41
C GLU A 437 8.19 50.97 -11.87
#